data_e0d8f74d680ce5ed6414292b8c08c1d6
#
_entry.id   e0d8f74d680ce5ed6414292b8c08c1d6
#
_cell.length_a   1.000
_cell.length_b   1.000
_cell.length_c   1.000
_cell.angle_alpha   90.00
_cell.angle_beta   90.00
_cell.angle_gamma   90.00
#
_symmetry.space_group_name_H-M   'P 1'
#
loop_
_entity.id
_entity.type
_entity.pdbx_description
1 polymer ?
#
loop_
_entity_poly.entity_id
_entity_poly.type
_entity_poly.pdbx_seq_one_letter_code
_entity_poly.pdbx_strand_id
1 'polypeptide(L)'
;MARTWSVVIVTLTVFLAPISAQVSTGPASSSVAKFALVIGNSNYAGHRRNLKNPVNDSRLIAQNLRKLGFDVKQITDLDRGRMITVVSEFADRLPEGATALVFYAGHGMQIGGASYLVPVDMIVTSEQSVPLRAYPLKTLLERLSASKSSVNIVVLDACRDNPFQPETPIRYRSFKNLGLAPVQAPVGTVVAYSTSPGQLAADGQDAHSVYTAALAEVMLEPKLSIEAVFKKVGVQVRNKTQDDQIPWFESSLSDEYFFLPPDGVTIVAGRTQALDDATPGRKLKRRAVGQSGYDLNSDLWYLNLPESEWARVDEDIRQRVMSLTGDDVPLLEHKATGGNVMAQTTLGLYWLASSLQTAKSVAVEADQQDMPTKARVWLRKASNAGFPIAQTELARLYYSGTGGPRDLEESRRLLMLAGAAHYAKARLELKSQNLE
;
A
#
# COMPACT_ATOMS: atom_id res chain seq x y z
N MET A 1 87.28 41.06 50.05
CA MET A 1 86.46 39.81 49.88
C MET A 1 85.11 40.23 49.30
N ALA A 2 84.93 40.17 47.99
CA ALA A 2 83.69 40.50 47.33
C ALA A 2 83.08 39.21 46.86
N ARG A 3 81.83 38.91 47.31
CA ARG A 3 81.03 37.76 46.92
C ARG A 3 80.13 38.22 45.76
N THR A 4 80.38 37.69 44.59
CA THR A 4 79.58 37.84 43.38
C THR A 4 78.40 36.83 43.46
N TRP A 5 77.18 37.35 43.29
CA TRP A 5 75.96 36.56 43.19
C TRP A 5 75.62 36.40 41.68
N SER A 6 75.66 35.20 41.16
CA SER A 6 75.19 34.90 39.79
C SER A 6 73.68 34.65 39.80
N VAL A 7 72.96 35.49 39.08
CA VAL A 7 71.51 35.30 38.84
C VAL A 7 71.36 34.38 37.63
N VAL A 8 70.74 33.20 37.86
CA VAL A 8 70.35 32.29 36.76
C VAL A 8 68.93 32.66 36.35
N ILE A 9 68.80 33.17 35.17
CA ILE A 9 67.50 33.43 34.52
C ILE A 9 67.08 32.13 33.82
N VAL A 10 66.04 31.44 34.33
CA VAL A 10 65.41 30.32 33.66
C VAL A 10 64.30 30.85 32.75
N THR A 11 64.54 30.86 31.44
CA THR A 11 63.56 31.18 30.42
C THR A 11 62.65 29.97 30.20
N LEU A 12 61.40 30.07 30.63
CA LEU A 12 60.33 29.06 30.37
C LEU A 12 59.75 29.28 28.97
N THR A 13 60.19 28.49 28.02
CA THR A 13 59.62 28.48 26.66
C THR A 13 58.32 27.64 26.65
N VAL A 14 57.17 28.32 26.58
CA VAL A 14 55.87 27.66 26.44
C VAL A 14 55.70 27.29 24.96
N PHE A 15 55.80 26.01 24.62
CA PHE A 15 55.42 25.47 23.33
C PHE A 15 53.87 25.42 23.24
N LEU A 16 53.27 26.37 22.56
CA LEU A 16 51.88 26.30 22.11
C LEU A 16 51.82 25.35 20.89
N ALA A 17 51.41 24.11 21.12
CA ALA A 17 51.06 23.21 20.04
C ALA A 17 49.73 23.69 19.40
N PRO A 18 49.62 23.73 18.05
CA PRO A 18 48.36 24.05 17.42
C PRO A 18 47.33 22.94 17.71
N ILE A 19 46.24 23.30 18.36
CA ILE A 19 45.06 22.45 18.47
C ILE A 19 44.47 22.37 17.06
N SER A 20 44.81 21.29 16.34
CA SER A 20 44.10 20.93 15.13
C SER A 20 42.67 20.50 15.53
N ALA A 21 41.70 21.38 15.36
CA ALA A 21 40.30 21.01 15.46
C ALA A 21 40.03 19.95 14.40
N GLN A 22 39.98 18.69 14.81
CA GLN A 22 39.39 17.64 14.00
C GLN A 22 37.92 18.02 13.83
N VAL A 23 37.57 18.50 12.65
CA VAL A 23 36.19 18.58 12.18
C VAL A 23 35.71 17.12 12.14
N SER A 24 35.00 16.70 13.17
CA SER A 24 34.24 15.47 13.17
C SER A 24 33.17 15.63 12.07
N THR A 25 33.46 15.11 10.88
CA THR A 25 32.42 14.87 9.89
C THR A 25 31.48 13.87 10.52
N GLY A 26 30.35 14.37 11.03
CA GLY A 26 29.23 13.51 11.46
C GLY A 26 28.94 12.46 10.38
N PRO A 27 28.33 11.32 10.74
CA PRO A 27 28.05 10.26 9.78
C PRO A 27 27.28 10.88 8.61
N ALA A 28 27.85 10.80 7.41
CA ALA A 28 27.17 11.18 6.18
C ALA A 28 25.79 10.49 6.21
N SER A 29 24.73 11.29 6.10
CA SER A 29 23.36 10.78 5.98
C SER A 29 23.37 9.74 4.85
N SER A 30 23.38 8.45 5.21
CA SER A 30 23.39 7.37 4.23
C SER A 30 22.02 7.38 3.57
N SER A 31 21.95 7.94 2.36
CA SER A 31 20.75 7.85 1.55
C SER A 31 20.38 6.36 1.37
N VAL A 32 19.12 6.03 1.58
CA VAL A 32 18.62 4.65 1.38
C VAL A 32 18.96 4.18 -0.02
N ALA A 33 19.60 3.03 -0.13
CA ALA A 33 19.93 2.42 -1.40
C ALA A 33 18.62 2.01 -2.13
N LYS A 34 18.49 2.43 -3.39
CA LYS A 34 17.30 2.22 -4.22
C LYS A 34 17.62 1.30 -5.39
N PHE A 35 16.92 0.20 -5.52
CA PHE A 35 17.10 -0.77 -6.60
C PHE A 35 15.82 -0.97 -7.37
N ALA A 36 15.93 -1.12 -8.69
CA ALA A 36 14.78 -1.39 -9.54
C ALA A 36 15.03 -2.52 -10.54
N LEU A 37 14.05 -3.39 -10.68
CA LEU A 37 13.94 -4.37 -11.75
C LEU A 37 12.80 -3.94 -12.69
N VAL A 38 13.13 -3.66 -13.94
CA VAL A 38 12.17 -3.15 -14.94
C VAL A 38 12.08 -4.16 -16.08
N ILE A 39 10.89 -4.75 -16.26
CA ILE A 39 10.62 -5.82 -17.23
C ILE A 39 9.61 -5.33 -18.25
N GLY A 40 9.91 -5.50 -19.54
CA GLY A 40 8.99 -5.21 -20.65
C GLY A 40 8.91 -6.40 -21.60
N ASN A 41 7.79 -7.10 -21.62
CA ASN A 41 7.56 -8.26 -22.49
C ASN A 41 6.64 -7.89 -23.67
N SER A 42 7.19 -7.90 -24.87
CA SER A 42 6.47 -7.55 -26.11
C SER A 42 6.34 -8.71 -27.09
N ASN A 43 7.38 -9.55 -27.26
CA ASN A 43 7.51 -10.53 -28.35
C ASN A 43 7.13 -11.93 -27.86
N TYR A 44 5.83 -12.21 -27.82
CA TYR A 44 5.31 -13.48 -27.33
C TYR A 44 5.33 -14.58 -28.39
N ALA A 45 5.51 -15.83 -27.98
CA ALA A 45 5.40 -16.99 -28.85
C ALA A 45 4.03 -17.02 -29.54
N GLY A 46 4.04 -17.04 -30.88
CA GLY A 46 2.83 -16.93 -31.68
C GLY A 46 2.41 -15.49 -31.97
N HIS A 47 3.14 -14.80 -32.82
CA HIS A 47 3.14 -13.38 -33.28
C HIS A 47 1.86 -12.56 -33.14
N ARG A 48 0.66 -13.15 -33.14
CA ARG A 48 -0.63 -12.50 -32.95
C ARG A 48 -0.85 -11.93 -31.52
N ARG A 49 0.06 -12.23 -30.60
CA ARG A 49 -0.01 -11.83 -29.18
C ARG A 49 1.02 -10.78 -28.81
N ASN A 50 1.77 -10.29 -29.78
CA ASN A 50 2.76 -9.26 -29.54
C ASN A 50 2.08 -7.97 -29.09
N LEU A 51 2.71 -7.31 -28.11
CA LEU A 51 2.31 -6.01 -27.61
C LEU A 51 3.25 -4.94 -28.16
N LYS A 52 2.69 -3.77 -28.50
CA LYS A 52 3.45 -2.68 -29.09
C LYS A 52 4.33 -1.95 -28.08
N ASN A 53 3.79 -1.70 -26.88
CA ASN A 53 4.33 -0.69 -25.98
C ASN A 53 5.23 -1.21 -24.83
N PRO A 54 5.14 -2.46 -24.31
CA PRO A 54 5.83 -2.84 -23.06
C PRO A 54 7.34 -2.61 -23.06
N VAL A 55 8.03 -2.83 -24.19
CA VAL A 55 9.47 -2.56 -24.29
C VAL A 55 9.77 -1.06 -24.19
N ASN A 56 8.96 -0.21 -24.84
CA ASN A 56 9.09 1.24 -24.75
C ASN A 56 8.76 1.75 -23.36
N ASP A 57 7.72 1.23 -22.75
CA ASP A 57 7.28 1.54 -21.39
C ASP A 57 8.37 1.22 -20.36
N SER A 58 8.97 0.03 -20.49
CA SER A 58 10.10 -0.35 -19.64
C SER A 58 11.29 0.59 -19.77
N ARG A 59 11.61 1.08 -20.98
CA ARG A 59 12.68 2.06 -21.20
C ARG A 59 12.38 3.40 -20.54
N LEU A 60 11.17 3.92 -20.71
CA LEU A 60 10.74 5.19 -20.13
C LEU A 60 10.81 5.16 -18.61
N ILE A 61 10.25 4.13 -18.00
CA ILE A 61 10.26 3.96 -16.53
C ILE A 61 11.69 3.77 -16.02
N ALA A 62 12.52 2.96 -16.69
CA ALA A 62 13.92 2.78 -16.31
C ALA A 62 14.73 4.10 -16.36
N GLN A 63 14.48 4.93 -17.36
CA GLN A 63 15.11 6.26 -17.45
C GLN A 63 14.72 7.17 -16.28
N ASN A 64 13.44 7.22 -15.93
CA ASN A 64 12.95 8.03 -14.83
C ASN A 64 13.42 7.51 -13.46
N LEU A 65 13.42 6.20 -13.26
CA LEU A 65 13.95 5.61 -12.02
C LEU A 65 15.44 5.90 -11.81
N ARG A 66 16.26 5.92 -12.90
CA ARG A 66 17.67 6.37 -12.81
C ARG A 66 17.78 7.83 -12.38
N LYS A 67 16.94 8.74 -12.91
CA LYS A 67 16.88 10.15 -12.46
C LYS A 67 16.51 10.26 -10.99
N LEU A 68 15.69 9.32 -10.47
CA LEU A 68 15.27 9.24 -9.07
C LEU A 68 16.31 8.54 -8.16
N GLY A 69 17.47 8.18 -8.71
CA GLY A 69 18.59 7.61 -7.95
C GLY A 69 18.48 6.09 -7.72
N PHE A 70 17.69 5.37 -8.52
CA PHE A 70 17.65 3.90 -8.47
C PHE A 70 18.81 3.28 -9.28
N ASP A 71 19.41 2.21 -8.74
CA ASP A 71 20.19 1.24 -9.52
C ASP A 71 19.21 0.37 -10.30
N VAL A 72 19.17 0.51 -11.64
CA VAL A 72 18.12 -0.05 -12.48
C VAL A 72 18.65 -1.18 -13.35
N LYS A 73 18.16 -2.41 -13.13
CA LYS A 73 18.27 -3.55 -14.03
C LYS A 73 17.05 -3.58 -14.94
N GLN A 74 17.22 -3.19 -16.22
CA GLN A 74 16.16 -3.26 -17.23
C GLN A 74 16.36 -4.48 -18.13
N ILE A 75 15.31 -5.26 -18.36
CA ILE A 75 15.35 -6.46 -19.20
C ILE A 75 14.04 -6.54 -20.01
N THR A 76 14.15 -7.04 -21.24
CA THR A 76 13.00 -7.20 -22.12
C THR A 76 12.86 -8.67 -22.57
N ASP A 77 11.63 -9.05 -22.90
CA ASP A 77 11.29 -10.32 -23.51
C ASP A 77 11.81 -11.54 -22.75
N LEU A 78 11.45 -11.60 -21.46
CA LEU A 78 11.86 -12.68 -20.57
C LEU A 78 11.02 -13.95 -20.81
N ASP A 79 11.72 -15.07 -21.11
CA ASP A 79 11.18 -16.40 -20.96
C ASP A 79 11.00 -16.77 -19.47
N ARG A 80 10.31 -17.88 -19.20
CA ARG A 80 10.01 -18.30 -17.83
C ARG A 80 11.26 -18.57 -16.99
N GLY A 81 12.24 -19.25 -17.56
CA GLY A 81 13.48 -19.59 -16.85
C GLY A 81 14.25 -18.34 -16.44
N ARG A 82 14.41 -17.40 -17.37
CA ARG A 82 15.07 -16.12 -17.12
C ARG A 82 14.29 -15.25 -16.14
N MET A 83 12.94 -15.26 -16.20
CA MET A 83 12.11 -14.52 -15.26
C MET A 83 12.31 -15.00 -13.82
N ILE A 84 12.35 -16.32 -13.60
CA ILE A 84 12.64 -16.90 -12.27
C ILE A 84 14.03 -16.49 -11.79
N THR A 85 15.05 -16.64 -12.62
CA THR A 85 16.45 -16.31 -12.27
C THR A 85 16.62 -14.83 -11.94
N VAL A 86 16.11 -13.95 -12.81
CA VAL A 86 16.29 -12.51 -12.68
C VAL A 86 15.58 -11.94 -11.43
N VAL A 87 14.38 -12.44 -11.11
CA VAL A 87 13.66 -12.01 -9.90
C VAL A 87 14.38 -12.53 -8.65
N SER A 88 14.87 -13.78 -8.64
CA SER A 88 15.63 -14.29 -7.51
C SER A 88 16.92 -13.50 -7.29
N GLU A 89 17.73 -13.33 -8.32
CA GLU A 89 18.98 -12.54 -8.24
C GLU A 89 18.73 -11.10 -7.79
N PHE A 90 17.61 -10.50 -8.22
CA PHE A 90 17.25 -9.16 -7.81
C PHE A 90 16.93 -9.12 -6.31
N ALA A 91 16.08 -10.01 -5.81
CA ALA A 91 15.71 -10.07 -4.39
C ALA A 91 16.91 -10.41 -3.48
N ASP A 92 17.76 -11.35 -3.89
CA ASP A 92 18.90 -11.82 -3.11
C ASP A 92 20.00 -10.75 -2.94
N ARG A 93 20.13 -9.80 -3.89
CA ARG A 93 21.14 -8.73 -3.83
C ARG A 93 20.69 -7.49 -3.07
N LEU A 94 19.43 -7.40 -2.63
CA LEU A 94 18.93 -6.22 -1.91
C LEU A 94 19.60 -6.09 -0.54
N PRO A 95 20.27 -4.96 -0.24
CA PRO A 95 20.83 -4.73 1.09
C PRO A 95 19.73 -4.42 2.11
N GLU A 96 20.08 -4.54 3.38
CA GLU A 96 19.18 -4.22 4.48
C GLU A 96 18.72 -2.75 4.43
N GLY A 97 17.41 -2.54 4.60
CA GLY A 97 16.82 -1.21 4.57
C GLY A 97 16.62 -0.62 3.17
N ALA A 98 16.95 -1.34 2.11
CA ALA A 98 16.81 -0.84 0.73
C ALA A 98 15.34 -0.58 0.34
N THR A 99 15.16 0.30 -0.64
CA THR A 99 13.93 0.39 -1.42
C THR A 99 14.07 -0.47 -2.67
N ALA A 100 13.16 -1.40 -2.86
CA ALA A 100 13.05 -2.24 -4.05
C ALA A 100 11.85 -1.83 -4.89
N LEU A 101 12.04 -1.65 -6.21
CA LEU A 101 10.94 -1.42 -7.14
C LEU A 101 10.97 -2.46 -8.25
N VAL A 102 9.82 -3.10 -8.51
CA VAL A 102 9.64 -3.97 -9.68
C VAL A 102 8.55 -3.36 -10.56
N PHE A 103 8.90 -3.05 -11.80
CA PHE A 103 7.96 -2.65 -12.84
C PHE A 103 7.84 -3.78 -13.87
N TYR A 104 6.63 -4.16 -14.19
CA TYR A 104 6.33 -5.14 -15.24
C TYR A 104 5.32 -4.56 -16.22
N ALA A 105 5.67 -4.55 -17.51
CA ALA A 105 4.76 -4.29 -18.62
C ALA A 105 4.69 -5.54 -19.51
N GLY A 106 3.46 -5.98 -19.83
CA GLY A 106 3.26 -7.19 -20.63
C GLY A 106 1.91 -7.85 -20.37
N HIS A 107 1.74 -9.08 -20.86
CA HIS A 107 0.53 -9.85 -20.55
C HIS A 107 0.50 -10.30 -19.09
N GLY A 108 -0.69 -10.16 -18.49
CA GLY A 108 -1.03 -10.74 -17.21
C GLY A 108 -2.29 -11.58 -17.31
N MET A 109 -2.47 -12.55 -16.42
CA MET A 109 -3.68 -13.38 -16.41
C MET A 109 -4.04 -13.82 -15.00
N GLN A 110 -5.31 -14.14 -14.81
CA GLN A 110 -5.85 -14.66 -13.57
C GLN A 110 -6.45 -16.04 -13.79
N ILE A 111 -6.04 -17.02 -12.99
CA ILE A 111 -6.60 -18.38 -13.00
C ILE A 111 -6.85 -18.81 -11.56
N GLY A 112 -8.08 -19.27 -11.27
CA GLY A 112 -8.44 -19.76 -9.94
C GLY A 112 -8.25 -18.73 -8.83
N GLY A 113 -8.40 -17.44 -9.12
CA GLY A 113 -8.17 -16.35 -8.16
C GLY A 113 -6.69 -15.96 -7.97
N ALA A 114 -5.75 -16.66 -8.61
CA ALA A 114 -4.33 -16.32 -8.58
C ALA A 114 -3.90 -15.53 -9.82
N SER A 115 -2.99 -14.55 -9.62
CA SER A 115 -2.45 -13.68 -10.65
C SER A 115 -1.10 -14.18 -11.15
N TYR A 116 -0.89 -14.10 -12.46
CA TYR A 116 0.31 -14.58 -13.14
C TYR A 116 0.84 -13.52 -14.12
N LEU A 117 2.15 -13.37 -14.16
CA LEU A 117 2.87 -12.65 -15.20
C LEU A 117 3.23 -13.63 -16.32
N VAL A 118 3.02 -13.23 -17.56
CA VAL A 118 3.17 -14.12 -18.72
C VAL A 118 4.57 -13.98 -19.31
N PRO A 119 5.40 -15.05 -19.31
CA PRO A 119 6.68 -15.08 -20.02
C PRO A 119 6.47 -15.14 -21.54
N VAL A 120 7.45 -14.67 -22.31
CA VAL A 120 7.31 -14.58 -23.77
C VAL A 120 7.28 -15.97 -24.48
N ASP A 121 7.85 -16.99 -23.87
CA ASP A 121 7.88 -18.36 -24.38
C ASP A 121 6.61 -19.18 -24.03
N MET A 122 5.64 -18.56 -23.36
CA MET A 122 4.47 -19.28 -22.88
C MET A 122 3.51 -19.65 -23.98
N ILE A 123 3.26 -20.94 -24.16
CA ILE A 123 2.20 -21.49 -24.99
C ILE A 123 1.16 -22.11 -24.06
N VAL A 124 -0.07 -21.61 -24.08
CA VAL A 124 -1.17 -22.14 -23.28
C VAL A 124 -1.94 -23.19 -24.07
N THR A 125 -1.98 -24.39 -23.56
CA THR A 125 -2.73 -25.51 -24.12
C THR A 125 -4.02 -25.79 -23.34
N SER A 126 -4.05 -25.40 -22.06
CA SER A 126 -5.21 -25.52 -21.17
C SER A 126 -5.07 -24.57 -19.98
N GLU A 127 -6.17 -24.28 -19.29
CA GLU A 127 -6.18 -23.48 -18.07
C GLU A 127 -5.28 -24.06 -16.98
N GLN A 128 -5.27 -25.40 -16.84
CA GLN A 128 -4.43 -26.13 -15.88
C GLN A 128 -2.92 -26.01 -16.18
N SER A 129 -2.56 -25.66 -17.42
CA SER A 129 -1.14 -25.48 -17.80
C SER A 129 -0.56 -24.13 -17.35
N VAL A 130 -1.40 -23.15 -17.02
CA VAL A 130 -0.97 -21.79 -16.68
C VAL A 130 -0.12 -21.73 -15.42
N PRO A 131 -0.49 -22.33 -14.26
CA PRO A 131 0.36 -22.30 -13.07
C PRO A 131 1.74 -22.92 -13.28
N LEU A 132 1.88 -23.84 -14.22
CA LEU A 132 3.15 -24.51 -14.54
C LEU A 132 4.03 -23.68 -15.48
N ARG A 133 3.46 -22.82 -16.30
CA ARG A 133 4.16 -22.09 -17.38
C ARG A 133 4.27 -20.59 -17.17
N ALA A 134 3.36 -19.97 -16.45
CA ALA A 134 3.42 -18.56 -16.09
C ALA A 134 4.25 -18.34 -14.81
N TYR A 135 4.52 -17.08 -14.50
CA TYR A 135 5.21 -16.69 -13.26
C TYR A 135 4.18 -16.16 -12.25
N PRO A 136 4.00 -16.82 -11.09
CA PRO A 136 3.01 -16.37 -10.11
C PRO A 136 3.39 -15.01 -9.50
N LEU A 137 2.47 -14.04 -9.50
CA LEU A 137 2.67 -12.75 -8.83
C LEU A 137 2.92 -12.93 -7.32
N LYS A 138 2.25 -13.89 -6.71
CA LYS A 138 2.48 -14.26 -5.30
C LYS A 138 3.95 -14.59 -5.04
N THR A 139 4.59 -15.35 -5.92
CA THR A 139 6.02 -15.70 -5.77
C THR A 139 6.93 -14.47 -5.86
N LEU A 140 6.63 -13.49 -6.73
CA LEU A 140 7.34 -12.21 -6.76
C LEU A 140 7.24 -11.50 -5.41
N LEU A 141 6.02 -11.36 -4.88
CA LEU A 141 5.76 -10.67 -3.62
C LEU A 141 6.41 -11.37 -2.43
N GLU A 142 6.36 -12.71 -2.38
CA GLU A 142 7.03 -13.52 -1.35
C GLU A 142 8.56 -13.34 -1.39
N ARG A 143 9.16 -13.31 -2.57
CA ARG A 143 10.60 -13.07 -2.74
C ARG A 143 11.01 -11.68 -2.24
N LEU A 144 10.26 -10.64 -2.58
CA LEU A 144 10.51 -9.29 -2.10
C LEU A 144 10.29 -9.18 -0.58
N SER A 145 9.24 -9.78 -0.05
CA SER A 145 8.97 -9.79 1.39
C SER A 145 10.02 -10.54 2.21
N ALA A 146 10.61 -11.60 1.63
CA ALA A 146 11.71 -12.35 2.25
C ALA A 146 13.06 -11.67 2.10
N SER A 147 13.18 -10.63 1.27
CA SER A 147 14.42 -9.86 1.11
C SER A 147 14.67 -8.95 2.30
N LYS A 148 15.84 -8.28 2.30
CA LYS A 148 16.20 -7.32 3.35
C LYS A 148 15.71 -5.89 3.08
N SER A 149 14.89 -5.67 2.04
CA SER A 149 14.33 -4.36 1.72
C SER A 149 13.31 -3.93 2.77
N SER A 150 13.26 -2.63 3.06
CA SER A 150 12.26 -2.03 3.95
C SER A 150 11.02 -1.55 3.21
N VAL A 151 11.17 -1.20 1.93
CA VAL A 151 10.08 -0.74 1.08
C VAL A 151 10.10 -1.51 -0.23
N ASN A 152 8.97 -2.12 -0.60
CA ASN A 152 8.78 -2.80 -1.86
C ASN A 152 7.68 -2.10 -2.67
N ILE A 153 7.98 -1.73 -3.91
CA ILE A 153 7.04 -1.10 -4.83
C ILE A 153 6.90 -2.02 -6.04
N VAL A 154 5.71 -2.52 -6.30
CA VAL A 154 5.43 -3.37 -7.46
C VAL A 154 4.42 -2.66 -8.34
N VAL A 155 4.80 -2.40 -9.59
CA VAL A 155 3.95 -1.72 -10.57
C VAL A 155 3.68 -2.65 -11.74
N LEU A 156 2.41 -2.91 -12.00
CA LEU A 156 1.96 -3.87 -12.99
C LEU A 156 1.16 -3.15 -14.09
N ASP A 157 1.83 -2.86 -15.19
CA ASP A 157 1.19 -2.42 -16.42
C ASP A 157 0.95 -3.61 -17.33
N ALA A 158 -0.03 -4.40 -16.95
CA ALA A 158 -0.36 -5.65 -17.60
C ALA A 158 -1.78 -5.62 -18.13
N CYS A 159 -1.94 -5.84 -19.44
CA CYS A 159 -3.23 -6.11 -20.03
C CYS A 159 -3.87 -7.34 -19.41
N ARG A 160 -5.17 -7.30 -19.26
CA ARG A 160 -5.96 -8.34 -18.56
C ARG A 160 -6.73 -9.22 -19.54
N ASP A 161 -6.43 -9.11 -20.82
CA ASP A 161 -6.95 -10.05 -21.81
C ASP A 161 -6.36 -11.43 -21.54
N ASN A 162 -7.23 -12.43 -21.59
CA ASN A 162 -6.74 -13.79 -21.78
C ASN A 162 -6.19 -13.87 -23.21
N PRO A 163 -4.87 -13.77 -23.42
CA PRO A 163 -4.28 -13.75 -24.76
C PRO A 163 -4.48 -15.10 -25.50
N PHE A 164 -5.16 -16.03 -24.88
CA PHE A 164 -5.30 -17.43 -25.28
C PHE A 164 -6.74 -17.82 -25.59
N GLN A 165 -7.66 -16.85 -25.81
CA GLN A 165 -8.98 -17.19 -26.31
C GLN A 165 -8.85 -17.77 -27.73
N PRO A 166 -9.32 -19.00 -27.99
CA PRO A 166 -9.43 -19.51 -29.34
C PRO A 166 -10.45 -18.64 -30.09
N GLU A 167 -10.18 -18.36 -31.36
CA GLU A 167 -11.08 -17.60 -32.27
C GLU A 167 -12.44 -18.32 -32.54
N THR A 168 -12.62 -19.53 -32.03
CA THR A 168 -13.86 -20.29 -32.10
C THR A 168 -14.67 -20.09 -30.82
N PRO A 169 -16.01 -19.92 -30.92
CA PRO A 169 -16.87 -19.78 -29.74
C PRO A 169 -17.04 -21.12 -29.03
N ILE A 170 -15.97 -21.65 -28.46
CA ILE A 170 -16.10 -22.76 -27.53
C ILE A 170 -16.76 -22.19 -26.31
N ARG A 171 -17.92 -22.71 -25.94
CA ARG A 171 -18.73 -22.35 -24.80
C ARG A 171 -17.99 -22.64 -23.48
N TYR A 172 -16.89 -21.95 -23.20
CA TYR A 172 -16.27 -21.95 -21.89
C TYR A 172 -16.91 -20.86 -21.03
N ARG A 173 -17.93 -21.27 -20.27
CA ARG A 173 -18.59 -20.41 -19.25
C ARG A 173 -17.68 -20.06 -18.07
N SER A 174 -16.41 -20.49 -18.05
CA SER A 174 -15.49 -20.37 -16.93
C SER A 174 -14.62 -19.09 -16.90
N PHE A 175 -14.47 -18.38 -18.01
CA PHE A 175 -13.62 -17.17 -18.10
C PHE A 175 -14.35 -15.88 -17.69
N LYS A 176 -15.18 -15.90 -16.64
CA LYS A 176 -15.86 -14.68 -16.16
C LYS A 176 -14.96 -13.72 -15.38
N ASN A 177 -13.74 -14.12 -14.99
CA ASN A 177 -12.81 -13.27 -14.27
C ASN A 177 -11.65 -12.86 -15.18
N LEU A 178 -11.88 -11.82 -15.98
CA LEU A 178 -10.84 -11.13 -16.73
C LEU A 178 -10.00 -10.30 -15.74
N GLY A 179 -8.68 -10.37 -15.85
CA GLY A 179 -7.78 -9.50 -15.10
C GLY A 179 -6.98 -10.14 -13.97
N LEU A 180 -5.99 -9.39 -13.43
CA LEU A 180 -5.25 -9.81 -12.25
C LEU A 180 -6.16 -9.75 -11.01
N ALA A 181 -6.17 -10.80 -10.18
CA ALA A 181 -6.83 -10.75 -8.87
C ALA A 181 -6.14 -9.74 -7.96
N PRO A 182 -6.88 -9.09 -7.05
CA PRO A 182 -6.26 -8.41 -5.92
C PRO A 182 -5.32 -9.37 -5.19
N VAL A 183 -4.11 -8.94 -4.93
CA VAL A 183 -3.14 -9.70 -4.12
C VAL A 183 -2.93 -8.91 -2.86
N GLN A 184 -3.10 -9.54 -1.71
CA GLN A 184 -2.78 -8.90 -0.44
C GLN A 184 -1.30 -8.50 -0.43
N ALA A 185 -1.03 -7.20 -0.36
CA ALA A 185 0.32 -6.68 -0.32
C ALA A 185 1.01 -7.08 1.01
N PRO A 186 2.16 -7.77 0.98
CA PRO A 186 2.94 -8.03 2.19
C PRO A 186 3.32 -6.74 2.91
N VAL A 187 3.61 -6.80 4.21
CA VAL A 187 4.03 -5.64 5.00
C VAL A 187 5.20 -4.91 4.32
N GLY A 188 5.14 -3.58 4.29
CA GLY A 188 6.15 -2.76 3.62
C GLY A 188 6.08 -2.77 2.08
N THR A 189 4.95 -3.17 1.51
CA THR A 189 4.79 -3.32 0.06
C THR A 189 3.64 -2.46 -0.47
N VAL A 190 3.86 -1.82 -1.61
CA VAL A 190 2.82 -1.22 -2.46
C VAL A 190 2.73 -2.01 -3.76
N VAL A 191 1.51 -2.37 -4.16
CA VAL A 191 1.24 -3.01 -5.46
C VAL A 191 0.27 -2.14 -6.24
N ALA A 192 0.71 -1.61 -7.37
CA ALA A 192 -0.10 -0.76 -8.25
C ALA A 192 -0.38 -1.48 -9.57
N TYR A 193 -1.61 -1.35 -10.03
CA TYR A 193 -2.13 -1.99 -11.24
C TYR A 193 -2.62 -0.93 -12.22
N SER A 194 -2.33 -1.11 -13.50
CA SER A 194 -2.79 -0.20 -14.54
C SER A 194 -4.30 -0.16 -14.69
N THR A 195 -5.03 -1.16 -14.21
CA THR A 195 -6.49 -1.21 -14.27
C THR A 195 -7.10 -2.01 -13.11
N SER A 196 -8.37 -1.78 -12.78
CA SER A 196 -9.11 -2.46 -11.72
C SER A 196 -9.33 -3.96 -12.00
N PRO A 197 -9.57 -4.79 -10.97
CA PRO A 197 -9.91 -6.19 -11.13
C PRO A 197 -11.07 -6.39 -12.12
N GLY A 198 -10.88 -7.28 -13.12
CA GLY A 198 -11.92 -7.59 -14.10
C GLY A 198 -12.04 -6.62 -15.29
N GLN A 199 -11.13 -5.64 -15.41
CA GLN A 199 -11.14 -4.65 -16.50
C GLN A 199 -9.95 -4.81 -17.45
N LEU A 200 -10.07 -4.35 -18.69
CA LEU A 200 -9.00 -4.35 -19.68
C LEU A 200 -8.12 -3.11 -19.53
N ALA A 201 -6.81 -3.25 -19.70
CA ALA A 201 -5.91 -2.10 -19.88
C ALA A 201 -5.74 -1.85 -21.39
N ALA A 202 -5.82 -0.61 -21.79
CA ALA A 202 -5.54 -0.21 -23.16
C ALA A 202 -4.02 -0.16 -23.38
N ASP A 203 -3.50 -0.86 -24.40
CA ASP A 203 -2.08 -0.76 -24.80
C ASP A 203 -1.76 0.64 -25.37
N GLY A 204 -2.80 1.44 -25.68
CA GLY A 204 -2.67 2.77 -26.22
C GLY A 204 -2.32 2.77 -27.73
N GLN A 205 -2.63 3.87 -28.41
CA GLN A 205 -2.27 4.06 -29.83
C GLN A 205 -0.88 4.71 -30.00
N ASP A 206 -0.39 5.35 -28.96
CA ASP A 206 0.88 6.08 -28.90
C ASP A 206 2.09 5.15 -28.67
N ALA A 207 3.26 5.76 -28.38
CA ALA A 207 4.51 5.04 -28.11
C ALA A 207 4.54 4.35 -26.74
N HIS A 208 3.57 4.68 -25.85
CA HIS A 208 3.47 4.19 -24.48
C HIS A 208 2.02 3.87 -24.13
N SER A 209 1.83 2.99 -23.16
CA SER A 209 0.52 2.77 -22.56
C SER A 209 0.04 4.06 -21.88
N VAL A 210 -1.28 4.23 -21.75
CA VAL A 210 -1.87 5.39 -21.09
C VAL A 210 -1.44 5.46 -19.62
N TYR A 211 -1.34 4.30 -18.97
CA TYR A 211 -0.91 4.20 -17.56
C TYR A 211 0.56 4.54 -17.39
N THR A 212 1.46 3.92 -18.17
CA THR A 212 2.89 4.19 -18.07
C THR A 212 3.23 5.63 -18.41
N ALA A 213 2.56 6.24 -19.42
CA ALA A 213 2.76 7.65 -19.75
C ALA A 213 2.39 8.56 -18.54
N ALA A 214 1.24 8.33 -17.91
CA ALA A 214 0.81 9.07 -16.72
C ALA A 214 1.77 8.85 -15.53
N LEU A 215 2.17 7.60 -15.27
CA LEU A 215 3.11 7.29 -14.19
C LEU A 215 4.46 7.98 -14.41
N ALA A 216 5.00 7.94 -15.62
CA ALA A 216 6.29 8.54 -15.96
C ALA A 216 6.31 10.06 -15.74
N GLU A 217 5.18 10.72 -15.90
CA GLU A 217 5.02 12.15 -15.61
C GLU A 217 4.94 12.39 -14.10
N VAL A 218 4.00 11.74 -13.43
CA VAL A 218 3.66 12.02 -12.02
C VAL A 218 4.77 11.58 -11.04
N MET A 219 5.51 10.50 -11.35
CA MET A 219 6.58 10.02 -10.47
C MET A 219 7.75 11.00 -10.32
N LEU A 220 7.88 11.99 -11.21
CA LEU A 220 8.89 13.04 -11.16
C LEU A 220 8.39 14.31 -10.45
N GLU A 221 7.15 14.34 -9.99
CA GLU A 221 6.65 15.46 -9.22
C GLU A 221 7.14 15.40 -7.78
N PRO A 222 7.71 16.51 -7.26
CA PRO A 222 8.20 16.55 -5.89
C PRO A 222 7.07 16.59 -4.87
N LYS A 223 7.37 16.14 -3.66
CA LYS A 223 6.51 16.27 -2.47
C LYS A 223 5.23 15.42 -2.50
N LEU A 224 5.11 14.47 -3.43
CA LEU A 224 4.01 13.51 -3.47
C LEU A 224 4.42 12.20 -2.79
N SER A 225 3.62 11.74 -1.80
CA SER A 225 3.76 10.38 -1.29
C SER A 225 3.44 9.36 -2.40
N ILE A 226 3.93 8.14 -2.27
CA ILE A 226 3.72 7.09 -3.29
C ILE A 226 2.23 6.85 -3.55
N GLU A 227 1.40 6.89 -2.51
CA GLU A 227 -0.06 6.77 -2.63
C GLU A 227 -0.65 7.97 -3.37
N ALA A 228 -0.16 9.18 -3.12
CA ALA A 228 -0.59 10.38 -3.85
C ALA A 228 -0.18 10.31 -5.33
N VAL A 229 1.01 9.76 -5.64
CA VAL A 229 1.43 9.48 -7.02
C VAL A 229 0.42 8.56 -7.70
N PHE A 230 0.11 7.39 -7.12
CA PHE A 230 -0.82 6.44 -7.74
C PHE A 230 -2.26 6.97 -7.84
N LYS A 231 -2.73 7.74 -6.85
CA LYS A 231 -4.03 8.43 -6.92
C LYS A 231 -4.07 9.41 -8.10
N LYS A 232 -3.02 10.22 -8.27
CA LYS A 232 -2.94 11.21 -9.36
C LYS A 232 -2.83 10.54 -10.72
N VAL A 233 -2.03 9.47 -10.84
CA VAL A 233 -1.97 8.62 -12.04
C VAL A 233 -3.36 8.08 -12.37
N GLY A 234 -4.10 7.57 -11.38
CA GLY A 234 -5.45 7.08 -11.55
C GLY A 234 -6.40 8.13 -12.13
N VAL A 235 -6.34 9.37 -11.63
CA VAL A 235 -7.16 10.49 -12.16
C VAL A 235 -6.78 10.81 -13.60
N GLN A 236 -5.49 10.87 -13.93
CA GLN A 236 -5.05 11.18 -15.30
C GLN A 236 -5.46 10.08 -16.29
N VAL A 237 -5.31 8.79 -15.92
CA VAL A 237 -5.69 7.65 -16.77
C VAL A 237 -7.19 7.66 -17.00
N ARG A 238 -8.01 7.79 -15.96
CA ARG A 238 -9.47 7.87 -16.06
C ARG A 238 -9.92 8.99 -17.01
N ASN A 239 -9.34 10.18 -16.85
CA ASN A 239 -9.68 11.32 -17.71
C ASN A 239 -9.29 11.06 -19.18
N LYS A 240 -8.12 10.46 -19.44
CA LYS A 240 -7.67 10.15 -20.81
C LYS A 240 -8.47 9.03 -21.47
N THR A 241 -8.98 8.08 -20.67
CA THR A 241 -9.73 6.92 -21.17
C THR A 241 -11.24 7.05 -21.00
N GLN A 242 -11.74 8.21 -20.55
CA GLN A 242 -13.18 8.43 -20.28
C GLN A 242 -13.77 7.36 -19.35
N ASP A 243 -13.03 7.03 -18.27
CA ASP A 243 -13.33 5.99 -17.31
C ASP A 243 -13.29 4.54 -17.82
N ASP A 244 -12.87 4.29 -19.04
CA ASP A 244 -12.70 2.92 -19.57
C ASP A 244 -11.57 2.15 -18.87
N GLN A 245 -10.56 2.87 -18.33
CA GLN A 245 -9.47 2.29 -17.56
C GLN A 245 -9.36 2.96 -16.18
N ILE A 246 -9.50 2.17 -15.13
CA ILE A 246 -9.48 2.64 -13.73
C ILE A 246 -8.31 1.98 -13.02
N PRO A 247 -7.15 2.65 -12.88
CA PRO A 247 -6.02 2.15 -12.11
C PRO A 247 -6.39 1.95 -10.64
N TRP A 248 -5.71 0.99 -10.05
CA TRP A 248 -5.93 0.62 -8.67
C TRP A 248 -4.60 0.29 -7.97
N PHE A 249 -4.52 0.44 -6.65
CA PHE A 249 -3.35 0.02 -5.88
C PHE A 249 -3.73 -0.43 -4.47
N GLU A 250 -2.88 -1.28 -3.89
CA GLU A 250 -2.86 -1.65 -2.49
C GLU A 250 -1.54 -1.22 -1.86
N SER A 251 -1.61 -0.66 -0.65
CA SER A 251 -0.44 -0.25 0.12
C SER A 251 -0.51 -0.84 1.53
N SER A 252 0.60 -1.44 1.96
CA SER A 252 0.85 -1.89 3.33
C SER A 252 2.07 -1.19 3.93
N LEU A 253 2.42 -0.01 3.40
CA LEU A 253 3.51 0.80 3.94
C LEU A 253 3.11 1.36 5.31
N SER A 254 4.00 1.27 6.29
CA SER A 254 3.83 1.86 7.62
C SER A 254 4.20 3.33 7.67
N ASP A 255 5.06 3.78 6.77
CA ASP A 255 5.54 5.15 6.68
C ASP A 255 5.34 5.72 5.28
N GLU A 256 5.24 7.03 5.14
CA GLU A 256 5.15 7.67 3.83
C GLU A 256 6.45 7.47 3.04
N TYR A 257 6.32 7.05 1.80
CA TYR A 257 7.42 6.97 0.86
C TYR A 257 7.28 8.04 -0.24
N PHE A 258 8.40 8.68 -0.61
CA PHE A 258 8.45 9.70 -1.65
C PHE A 258 9.51 9.34 -2.69
N PHE A 259 9.18 9.43 -3.97
CA PHE A 259 10.22 9.41 -5.01
C PHE A 259 11.16 10.63 -4.90
N LEU A 260 10.55 11.81 -4.70
CA LEU A 260 11.21 13.09 -4.48
C LEU A 260 10.61 13.72 -3.21
N PRO A 261 11.26 13.55 -2.04
CA PRO A 261 10.71 14.01 -0.76
C PRO A 261 10.61 15.53 -0.70
N PRO A 262 9.75 16.07 0.19
CA PRO A 262 9.75 17.50 0.54
C PRO A 262 11.10 17.95 1.11
N ASP A 263 11.36 19.27 1.04
CA ASP A 263 12.54 19.87 1.67
C ASP A 263 12.55 19.58 3.17
N GLY A 264 13.69 19.20 3.71
CA GLY A 264 13.81 18.85 5.13
C GLY A 264 13.32 17.44 5.50
N VAL A 265 12.97 16.61 4.53
CA VAL A 265 12.59 15.22 4.73
C VAL A 265 13.64 14.30 4.11
N THR A 266 14.14 13.35 4.89
CA THR A 266 15.08 12.32 4.43
C THR A 266 14.48 10.95 4.63
N ILE A 267 14.64 10.07 3.65
CA ILE A 267 14.25 8.65 3.76
C ILE A 267 15.44 7.88 4.33
N VAL A 268 15.31 7.34 5.53
CA VAL A 268 16.36 6.53 6.20
C VAL A 268 15.79 5.16 6.49
N ALA A 269 16.45 4.12 6.01
CA ALA A 269 16.06 2.70 6.20
C ALA A 269 14.56 2.45 5.90
N GLY A 270 14.02 3.06 4.84
CA GLY A 270 12.60 2.96 4.46
C GLY A 270 11.66 3.79 5.31
N ARG A 271 12.16 4.61 6.23
CA ARG A 271 11.36 5.52 7.07
C ARG A 271 11.57 6.96 6.65
N THR A 272 10.49 7.73 6.65
CA THR A 272 10.52 9.17 6.41
C THR A 272 10.90 9.89 7.70
N GLN A 273 12.01 10.65 7.70
CA GLN A 273 12.43 11.48 8.83
C GLN A 273 12.50 12.94 8.41
N ALA A 274 11.94 13.85 9.22
CA ALA A 274 12.20 15.28 9.09
C ALA A 274 13.65 15.56 9.53
N LEU A 275 14.35 16.40 8.77
CA LEU A 275 15.64 16.94 9.22
C LEU A 275 15.37 17.86 10.42
N ASP A 276 15.76 17.43 11.61
CA ASP A 276 15.67 18.25 12.81
C ASP A 276 16.50 19.52 12.62
N ASP A 277 15.83 20.66 12.65
CA ASP A 277 16.46 21.93 12.93
C ASP A 277 17.06 21.82 14.34
N ALA A 278 18.40 21.87 14.43
CA ALA A 278 19.14 21.67 15.66
C ALA A 278 18.85 22.80 16.66
N THR A 279 17.72 22.74 17.31
CA THR A 279 17.41 23.55 18.51
C THR A 279 17.38 22.61 19.73
N PRO A 280 18.40 22.67 20.61
CA PRO A 280 18.41 21.83 21.81
C PRO A 280 17.34 22.31 22.76
N GLY A 281 16.29 21.54 22.99
CA GLY A 281 15.38 21.79 24.09
C GLY A 281 13.92 21.41 23.94
N ARG A 282 13.42 20.99 22.80
CA ARG A 282 12.03 20.56 22.68
C ARG A 282 11.93 19.05 22.72
N LYS A 283 11.82 18.46 23.90
CA LYS A 283 11.36 17.09 24.07
C LYS A 283 9.95 17.00 23.48
N LEU A 284 9.85 16.53 22.23
CA LEU A 284 8.58 16.04 21.72
C LEU A 284 8.14 14.90 22.63
N LYS A 285 7.03 15.11 23.35
CA LYS A 285 6.36 14.03 24.08
C LYS A 285 6.10 12.92 23.05
N ARG A 286 6.79 11.78 23.19
CA ARG A 286 6.41 10.54 22.53
C ARG A 286 4.91 10.35 22.81
N ARG A 287 4.11 10.52 21.79
CA ARG A 287 2.71 10.18 21.84
C ARG A 287 2.68 8.68 22.11
N ALA A 288 2.03 8.30 23.19
CA ALA A 288 1.98 6.92 23.65
C ALA A 288 1.59 6.01 22.46
N VAL A 289 2.51 5.16 22.03
CA VAL A 289 2.17 3.93 21.32
C VAL A 289 1.20 3.22 22.25
N GLY A 290 -0.02 2.98 21.80
CA GLY A 290 -0.96 2.19 22.57
C GLY A 290 -0.24 0.90 22.97
N GLN A 291 -0.49 0.40 24.17
CA GLN A 291 0.20 -0.76 24.77
C GLN A 291 0.17 -2.04 23.90
N SER A 292 -0.46 -2.01 22.69
CA SER A 292 -0.62 -3.16 21.77
C SER A 292 0.61 -3.49 20.93
N GLY A 293 1.58 -2.60 20.77
CA GLY A 293 2.71 -2.82 19.85
C GLY A 293 2.34 -2.73 18.36
N TYR A 294 1.06 -2.50 18.02
CA TYR A 294 0.60 -2.29 16.64
C TYR A 294 0.44 -0.80 16.36
N ASP A 295 0.90 -0.36 15.19
CA ASP A 295 0.68 1.02 14.75
C ASP A 295 -0.75 1.16 14.23
N LEU A 296 -1.65 1.62 15.09
CA LEU A 296 -3.07 1.86 14.79
C LEU A 296 -3.29 2.97 13.74
N ASN A 297 -2.23 3.62 13.25
CA ASN A 297 -2.33 4.66 12.23
C ASN A 297 -2.00 4.12 10.82
N SER A 298 -1.49 2.89 10.68
CA SER A 298 -1.35 2.25 9.36
C SER A 298 -2.71 1.77 8.86
N ASP A 299 -3.00 1.93 7.56
CA ASP A 299 -4.34 1.66 7.01
C ASP A 299 -4.74 0.18 7.00
N LEU A 300 -3.80 -0.76 7.18
CA LEU A 300 -4.02 -2.22 7.07
C LEU A 300 -3.43 -3.03 8.24
N TRP A 301 -3.08 -2.38 9.36
CA TRP A 301 -2.50 -3.03 10.55
C TRP A 301 -3.35 -4.20 11.08
N TYR A 302 -4.65 -4.18 10.82
CA TYR A 302 -5.63 -5.16 11.31
C TYR A 302 -5.65 -6.48 10.52
N LEU A 303 -5.11 -6.54 9.30
CA LEU A 303 -5.25 -7.72 8.44
C LEU A 303 -4.51 -8.96 8.98
N ASN A 304 -3.46 -8.75 9.77
CA ASN A 304 -2.67 -9.83 10.39
C ASN A 304 -2.80 -9.84 11.91
N LEU A 305 -3.86 -9.23 12.45
CA LEU A 305 -4.03 -9.14 13.89
C LEU A 305 -4.37 -10.54 14.46
N PRO A 306 -3.64 -11.03 15.48
CA PRO A 306 -3.99 -12.27 16.15
C PRO A 306 -5.39 -12.22 16.78
N GLU A 307 -6.05 -13.37 16.86
CA GLU A 307 -7.39 -13.46 17.46
C GLU A 307 -7.47 -12.83 18.86
N SER A 308 -6.42 -12.98 19.67
CA SER A 308 -6.31 -12.44 21.03
C SER A 308 -6.35 -10.91 21.11
N GLU A 309 -5.96 -10.21 20.06
CA GLU A 309 -5.86 -8.74 20.05
C GLU A 309 -7.17 -8.05 19.62
N TRP A 310 -8.06 -8.75 18.93
CA TRP A 310 -9.30 -8.15 18.44
C TRP A 310 -10.20 -7.59 19.54
N ALA A 311 -10.26 -8.27 20.70
CA ALA A 311 -11.06 -7.80 21.84
C ALA A 311 -10.59 -6.44 22.35
N ARG A 312 -9.26 -6.22 22.33
CA ARG A 312 -8.64 -4.97 22.75
C ARG A 312 -8.90 -3.84 21.75
N VAL A 313 -8.81 -4.14 20.45
CA VAL A 313 -9.12 -3.15 19.40
C VAL A 313 -10.59 -2.73 19.46
N ASP A 314 -11.50 -3.67 19.67
CA ASP A 314 -12.92 -3.38 19.84
C ASP A 314 -13.16 -2.48 21.07
N GLU A 315 -12.47 -2.76 22.18
CA GLU A 315 -12.57 -1.95 23.40
C GLU A 315 -11.99 -0.54 23.18
N ASP A 316 -10.83 -0.42 22.54
CA ASP A 316 -10.23 0.89 22.20
C ASP A 316 -11.16 1.76 21.34
N ILE A 317 -11.84 1.15 20.35
CA ILE A 317 -12.85 1.85 19.54
C ILE A 317 -14.02 2.32 20.40
N ARG A 318 -14.53 1.46 21.27
CA ARG A 318 -15.68 1.80 22.14
C ARG A 318 -15.35 2.91 23.12
N GLN A 319 -14.17 2.89 23.71
CA GLN A 319 -13.71 3.94 24.62
C GLN A 319 -13.56 5.27 23.87
N ARG A 320 -13.04 5.25 22.63
CA ARG A 320 -12.99 6.46 21.79
C ARG A 320 -14.38 7.00 21.49
N VAL A 321 -15.33 6.14 21.12
CA VAL A 321 -16.71 6.55 20.87
C VAL A 321 -17.33 7.22 22.09
N MET A 322 -17.09 6.68 23.29
CA MET A 322 -17.61 7.25 24.54
C MET A 322 -16.99 8.59 24.92
N SER A 323 -15.74 8.85 24.48
CA SER A 323 -15.02 10.08 24.76
C SER A 323 -15.23 11.19 23.70
N LEU A 324 -15.87 10.88 22.57
CA LEU A 324 -16.09 11.82 21.49
C LEU A 324 -17.17 12.85 21.85
N THR A 325 -16.87 14.10 21.51
CA THR A 325 -17.82 15.22 21.55
C THR A 325 -18.16 15.66 20.11
N GLY A 326 -19.16 16.51 19.94
CA GLY A 326 -19.49 17.06 18.63
C GLY A 326 -18.34 17.82 17.96
N ASP A 327 -17.48 18.44 18.75
CA ASP A 327 -16.31 19.21 18.27
C ASP A 327 -15.21 18.31 17.67
N ASP A 328 -15.18 17.03 18.03
CA ASP A 328 -14.21 16.06 17.50
C ASP A 328 -14.62 15.49 16.13
N VAL A 329 -15.91 15.57 15.79
CA VAL A 329 -16.48 14.97 14.58
C VAL A 329 -15.81 15.46 13.29
N PRO A 330 -15.57 16.78 13.06
CA PRO A 330 -14.94 17.23 11.82
C PRO A 330 -13.54 16.65 11.60
N LEU A 331 -12.73 16.53 12.65
CA LEU A 331 -11.39 15.92 12.57
C LEU A 331 -11.47 14.43 12.31
N LEU A 332 -12.44 13.75 12.94
CA LEU A 332 -12.66 12.31 12.73
C LEU A 332 -13.18 12.04 11.32
N GLU A 333 -14.07 12.90 10.78
CA GLU A 333 -14.55 12.81 9.40
C GLU A 333 -13.43 13.02 8.39
N HIS A 334 -12.53 13.96 8.64
CA HIS A 334 -11.35 14.15 7.78
C HIS A 334 -10.50 12.87 7.69
N LYS A 335 -10.19 12.23 8.82
CA LYS A 335 -9.46 10.97 8.87
C LYS A 335 -10.23 9.83 8.21
N ALA A 336 -11.53 9.72 8.46
CA ALA A 336 -12.40 8.69 7.89
C ALA A 336 -12.53 8.83 6.36
N THR A 337 -12.59 10.06 5.86
CA THR A 337 -12.60 10.37 4.42
C THR A 337 -11.27 10.01 3.76
N GLY A 338 -10.15 10.15 4.49
CA GLY A 338 -8.82 9.70 4.08
C GLY A 338 -8.62 8.18 4.03
N GLY A 339 -9.63 7.38 4.41
CA GLY A 339 -9.59 5.92 4.33
C GLY A 339 -9.26 5.20 5.64
N ASN A 340 -8.99 5.93 6.73
CA ASN A 340 -8.64 5.31 8.01
C ASN A 340 -9.82 4.50 8.58
N VAL A 341 -9.69 3.16 8.60
CA VAL A 341 -10.75 2.23 9.00
C VAL A 341 -11.18 2.36 10.46
N MET A 342 -10.24 2.71 11.36
CA MET A 342 -10.55 2.99 12.76
C MET A 342 -11.43 4.23 12.88
N ALA A 343 -11.08 5.30 12.16
CA ALA A 343 -11.86 6.53 12.14
C ALA A 343 -13.25 6.31 11.53
N GLN A 344 -13.33 5.54 10.42
CA GLN A 344 -14.60 5.16 9.79
C GLN A 344 -15.49 4.36 10.74
N THR A 345 -14.91 3.36 11.43
CA THR A 345 -15.66 2.52 12.38
C THR A 345 -16.08 3.33 13.60
N THR A 346 -15.17 4.13 14.17
CA THR A 346 -15.46 4.99 15.33
C THR A 346 -16.57 5.98 14.99
N LEU A 347 -16.52 6.61 13.82
CA LEU A 347 -17.52 7.57 13.36
C LEU A 347 -18.88 6.89 13.12
N GLY A 348 -18.88 5.70 12.53
CA GLY A 348 -20.10 4.91 12.37
C GLY A 348 -20.77 4.55 13.70
N LEU A 349 -19.98 4.10 14.68
CA LEU A 349 -20.46 3.79 16.02
C LEU A 349 -20.87 5.03 16.80
N TYR A 350 -20.19 6.16 16.61
CA TYR A 350 -20.59 7.45 17.20
C TYR A 350 -21.99 7.89 16.73
N TRP A 351 -22.26 7.86 15.42
CA TRP A 351 -23.57 8.20 14.88
C TRP A 351 -24.66 7.23 15.37
N LEU A 352 -24.33 5.93 15.52
CA LEU A 352 -25.25 4.96 16.07
C LEU A 352 -25.56 5.23 17.54
N ALA A 353 -24.55 5.49 18.36
CA ALA A 353 -24.72 5.81 19.79
C ALA A 353 -25.51 7.12 19.98
N SER A 354 -25.22 8.14 19.18
CA SER A 354 -25.93 9.42 19.20
C SER A 354 -27.41 9.25 18.86
N SER A 355 -27.74 8.39 17.88
CA SER A 355 -29.14 8.09 17.53
C SER A 355 -29.92 7.44 18.67
N LEU A 356 -29.25 6.60 19.48
CA LEU A 356 -29.88 5.93 20.63
C LEU A 356 -30.09 6.86 21.83
N GLN A 357 -29.20 7.85 22.01
CA GLN A 357 -29.33 8.86 23.07
C GLN A 357 -30.45 9.84 22.78
N THR A 358 -30.56 10.30 21.53
CA THR A 358 -31.60 11.25 21.11
C THR A 358 -32.99 10.63 21.04
N ALA A 359 -33.11 9.33 20.76
CA ALA A 359 -34.39 8.62 20.81
C ALA A 359 -35.05 8.62 22.21
N LYS A 360 -34.30 8.97 23.26
CA LYS A 360 -34.82 9.12 24.64
C LYS A 360 -35.24 10.55 24.97
N SER A 361 -34.95 11.55 24.12
CA SER A 361 -35.38 12.95 24.31
C SER A 361 -36.53 13.30 23.37
N VAL A 362 -37.52 14.01 23.90
CA VAL A 362 -38.84 14.25 23.25
C VAL A 362 -38.79 15.28 22.07
N ALA A 363 -37.65 15.86 21.78
CA ALA A 363 -37.51 16.84 20.69
C ALA A 363 -36.74 16.24 19.51
N VAL A 364 -37.48 15.82 18.46
CA VAL A 364 -36.87 15.24 17.23
C VAL A 364 -36.71 16.36 16.20
N GLU A 365 -35.50 16.86 16.01
CA GLU A 365 -35.14 17.69 14.85
C GLU A 365 -34.89 16.80 13.61
N ALA A 366 -35.17 17.34 12.42
CA ALA A 366 -35.07 16.59 11.15
C ALA A 366 -33.68 15.96 10.88
N ASP A 367 -32.61 16.48 11.49
CA ASP A 367 -31.24 15.99 11.36
C ASP A 367 -30.99 14.65 12.12
N GLN A 368 -31.89 14.27 13.02
CA GLN A 368 -31.74 13.07 13.85
C GLN A 368 -32.17 11.77 13.14
N GLN A 369 -33.07 11.86 12.14
CA GLN A 369 -33.50 10.70 11.36
C GLN A 369 -32.39 10.15 10.43
N ASP A 370 -31.35 10.95 10.16
CA ASP A 370 -30.24 10.59 9.26
C ASP A 370 -29.05 9.91 9.97
N MET A 371 -28.98 9.96 11.30
CA MET A 371 -27.84 9.40 12.06
C MET A 371 -27.62 7.89 11.85
N PRO A 372 -28.64 7.01 11.89
CA PRO A 372 -28.46 5.59 11.60
C PRO A 372 -28.03 5.32 10.16
N THR A 373 -28.46 6.14 9.19
CA THR A 373 -28.06 6.07 7.81
C THR A 373 -26.57 6.48 7.66
N LYS A 374 -26.16 7.57 8.32
CA LYS A 374 -24.74 7.99 8.38
C LYS A 374 -23.87 6.90 9.00
N ALA A 375 -24.32 6.27 10.09
CA ALA A 375 -23.64 5.14 10.73
C ALA A 375 -23.42 3.99 9.73
N ARG A 376 -24.47 3.60 9.01
CA ARG A 376 -24.42 2.52 8.01
C ARG A 376 -23.46 2.83 6.86
N VAL A 377 -23.41 4.08 6.40
CA VAL A 377 -22.48 4.54 5.36
C VAL A 377 -21.03 4.40 5.80
N TRP A 378 -20.68 4.88 7.00
CA TRP A 378 -19.31 4.82 7.49
C TRP A 378 -18.85 3.41 7.82
N LEU A 379 -19.70 2.61 8.47
CA LEU A 379 -19.41 1.19 8.73
C LEU A 379 -19.25 0.40 7.44
N ARG A 380 -20.00 0.73 6.38
CA ARG A 380 -19.85 0.08 5.06
C ARG A 380 -18.48 0.39 4.44
N LYS A 381 -17.97 1.62 4.56
CA LYS A 381 -16.63 1.98 4.06
C LYS A 381 -15.54 1.15 4.74
N ALA A 382 -15.55 1.06 6.06
CA ALA A 382 -14.60 0.24 6.82
C ALA A 382 -14.78 -1.26 6.57
N SER A 383 -16.03 -1.73 6.42
CA SER A 383 -16.36 -3.11 6.04
C SER A 383 -15.83 -3.50 4.68
N ASN A 384 -15.93 -2.60 3.69
CA ASN A 384 -15.40 -2.81 2.33
C ASN A 384 -13.87 -2.86 2.33
N ALA A 385 -13.22 -2.20 3.27
CA ALA A 385 -11.78 -2.34 3.50
C ALA A 385 -11.40 -3.66 4.22
N GLY A 386 -12.37 -4.51 4.57
CA GLY A 386 -12.15 -5.80 5.21
C GLY A 386 -12.04 -5.75 6.74
N PHE A 387 -12.38 -4.63 7.39
CA PHE A 387 -12.23 -4.48 8.84
C PHE A 387 -13.29 -5.28 9.63
N PRO A 388 -12.91 -6.34 10.37
CA PRO A 388 -13.86 -7.30 10.92
C PRO A 388 -14.84 -6.72 11.94
N ILE A 389 -14.42 -5.73 12.72
CA ILE A 389 -15.29 -5.05 13.69
C ILE A 389 -16.40 -4.30 12.94
N ALA A 390 -16.03 -3.54 11.89
CA ALA A 390 -17.02 -2.84 11.07
C ALA A 390 -17.94 -3.79 10.31
N GLN A 391 -17.43 -4.93 9.81
CA GLN A 391 -18.23 -5.98 9.19
C GLN A 391 -19.28 -6.52 10.17
N THR A 392 -18.89 -6.78 11.41
CA THR A 392 -19.80 -7.29 12.45
C THR A 392 -20.85 -6.26 12.84
N GLU A 393 -20.45 -5.00 13.05
CA GLU A 393 -21.41 -3.95 13.42
C GLU A 393 -22.36 -3.61 12.25
N LEU A 394 -21.86 -3.59 11.02
CA LEU A 394 -22.70 -3.41 9.83
C LEU A 394 -23.68 -4.58 9.64
N ALA A 395 -23.25 -5.81 9.92
CA ALA A 395 -24.13 -6.99 9.89
C ALA A 395 -25.31 -6.86 10.84
N ARG A 396 -25.10 -6.33 12.06
CA ARG A 396 -26.18 -6.02 13.00
C ARG A 396 -27.17 -5.01 12.46
N LEU A 397 -26.68 -3.99 11.75
CA LEU A 397 -27.55 -2.99 11.11
C LEU A 397 -28.39 -3.60 9.99
N TYR A 398 -27.83 -4.53 9.22
CA TYR A 398 -28.59 -5.28 8.22
C TYR A 398 -29.60 -6.23 8.87
N TYR A 399 -29.20 -6.92 9.94
CA TYR A 399 -30.08 -7.83 10.67
C TYR A 399 -31.30 -7.11 11.27
N SER A 400 -31.10 -5.94 11.86
CA SER A 400 -32.16 -5.15 12.51
C SER A 400 -32.94 -4.24 11.55
N GLY A 401 -32.39 -3.92 10.37
CA GLY A 401 -32.92 -2.90 9.47
C GLY A 401 -32.61 -1.46 9.92
N THR A 402 -31.67 -1.27 10.84
CA THR A 402 -31.28 0.06 11.33
C THR A 402 -30.54 0.85 10.25
N GLY A 403 -31.00 2.06 9.95
CA GLY A 403 -30.41 2.94 8.93
C GLY A 403 -30.61 2.47 7.49
N GLY A 404 -31.60 1.59 7.23
CA GLY A 404 -31.95 1.11 5.90
C GLY A 404 -32.66 -0.24 5.92
N PRO A 405 -32.94 -0.85 4.77
CA PRO A 405 -33.69 -2.10 4.70
C PRO A 405 -32.96 -3.24 5.44
N ARG A 406 -33.77 -4.12 6.02
CA ARG A 406 -33.30 -5.38 6.61
C ARG A 406 -32.83 -6.32 5.49
N ASP A 407 -31.67 -6.96 5.69
CA ASP A 407 -31.07 -7.90 4.74
C ASP A 407 -30.30 -8.98 5.52
N LEU A 408 -30.91 -10.14 5.67
CA LEU A 408 -30.35 -11.26 6.43
C LEU A 408 -29.21 -11.96 5.69
N GLU A 409 -29.28 -12.00 4.36
CA GLU A 409 -28.24 -12.60 3.52
C GLU A 409 -26.95 -11.79 3.62
N GLU A 410 -27.05 -10.45 3.50
CA GLU A 410 -25.90 -9.58 3.65
C GLU A 410 -25.37 -9.58 5.10
N SER A 411 -26.23 -9.63 6.11
CA SER A 411 -25.82 -9.81 7.51
C SER A 411 -24.98 -11.08 7.69
N ARG A 412 -25.48 -12.21 7.21
CA ARG A 412 -24.78 -13.49 7.24
C ARG A 412 -23.43 -13.43 6.54
N ARG A 413 -23.39 -12.89 5.33
CA ARG A 413 -22.19 -12.76 4.52
C ARG A 413 -21.10 -11.97 5.26
N LEU A 414 -21.45 -10.85 5.87
CA LEU A 414 -20.52 -10.00 6.61
C LEU A 414 -19.99 -10.67 7.86
N LEU A 415 -20.83 -11.38 8.61
CA LEU A 415 -20.41 -12.13 9.80
C LEU A 415 -19.47 -13.29 9.44
N MET A 416 -19.71 -13.97 8.31
CA MET A 416 -18.79 -15.00 7.80
C MET A 416 -17.43 -14.42 7.44
N LEU A 417 -17.38 -13.27 6.78
CA LEU A 417 -16.12 -12.59 6.45
C LEU A 417 -15.34 -12.18 7.70
N ALA A 418 -16.02 -11.58 8.68
CA ALA A 418 -15.39 -11.19 9.94
C ALA A 418 -14.92 -12.40 10.76
N GLY A 419 -15.67 -13.51 10.73
CA GLY A 419 -15.30 -14.77 11.37
C GLY A 419 -14.09 -15.44 10.71
N ALA A 420 -13.96 -15.34 9.38
CA ALA A 420 -12.80 -15.79 8.61
C ALA A 420 -11.54 -14.98 8.92
N ALA A 421 -11.70 -13.70 9.28
CA ALA A 421 -10.61 -12.84 9.78
C ALA A 421 -10.30 -13.07 11.27
N HIS A 422 -10.68 -14.20 11.83
CA HIS A 422 -10.44 -14.59 13.22
C HIS A 422 -11.08 -13.68 14.29
N TYR A 423 -12.13 -12.91 13.94
CA TYR A 423 -12.87 -12.11 14.91
C TYR A 423 -13.93 -12.96 15.61
N ALA A 424 -13.63 -13.43 16.82
CA ALA A 424 -14.46 -14.37 17.60
C ALA A 424 -15.91 -13.87 17.81
N LYS A 425 -16.10 -12.56 18.01
CA LYS A 425 -17.40 -11.95 18.22
C LYS A 425 -18.35 -12.13 17.03
N ALA A 426 -17.81 -12.11 15.79
CA ALA A 426 -18.61 -12.37 14.59
C ALA A 426 -19.13 -13.81 14.55
N ARG A 427 -18.31 -14.79 14.97
CA ARG A 427 -18.74 -16.20 15.06
C ARG A 427 -19.82 -16.42 16.12
N LEU A 428 -19.71 -15.72 17.25
CA LEU A 428 -20.76 -15.74 18.29
C LEU A 428 -22.07 -15.11 17.79
N GLU A 429 -21.96 -14.03 17.03
CA GLU A 429 -23.11 -13.34 16.45
C GLU A 429 -23.84 -14.20 15.41
N LEU A 430 -23.12 -14.92 14.53
CA LEU A 430 -23.71 -15.89 13.60
C LEU A 430 -24.57 -16.92 14.32
N LYS A 431 -24.04 -17.49 15.41
CA LYS A 431 -24.79 -18.46 16.25
C LYS A 431 -26.03 -17.84 16.88
N SER A 432 -25.89 -16.64 17.47
CA SER A 432 -26.98 -15.98 18.19
C SER A 432 -28.14 -15.57 17.27
N GLN A 433 -27.83 -15.26 15.99
CA GLN A 433 -28.81 -14.87 14.98
C GLN A 433 -29.39 -16.05 14.20
N ASN A 434 -29.00 -17.31 14.49
CA ASN A 434 -29.37 -18.54 13.75
C ASN A 434 -29.05 -18.39 12.22
N LEU A 435 -27.91 -17.80 11.88
CA LEU A 435 -27.44 -17.57 10.50
C LEU A 435 -26.31 -18.53 10.08
N GLU A 436 -26.07 -19.61 10.87
CA GLU A 436 -25.05 -20.63 10.57
C GLU A 436 -25.33 -21.43 9.29
#